data_a20414a48c97585d01fba288add8f69e
#
_entry.id   a20414a48c97585d01fba288add8f69e
#
_cell.length_a   1.000
_cell.length_b   1.000
_cell.length_c   1.000
_cell.angle_alpha   90.00
_cell.angle_beta   90.00
_cell.angle_gamma   90.00
#
_symmetry.space_group_name_H-M   'P 1'
#
loop_
_entity.id
_entity.type
_entity.pdbx_description
1 polymer ?
#
loop_
_entity_poly.entity_id
_entity_poly.type
_entity_poly.pdbx_seq_one_letter_code
_entity_poly.pdbx_strand_id
1 'polypeptide(L)'
;IGQKTALVTGAAGFIGSHICHRLISDGYSVVGIDNLSSGKLSNIPAGFDLRNADLRDPIVREIVVEIQPDVVLHLAAQMSVAVSAREPLLDADINVVGTLNLLEGVRAIEDKNVKFVHFSSGGTVYGEPTCLPADEAAPVHPLSPYAASKLAVETYLPIYERLCGLDHSVIRLGNVYGPRQDPHGEAGVVAIFAKAMLGKSPLKIFGDGTDERDY
;
A
#
# COMPACT_ATOMS: atom_id res chain seq x y z
N ILE A 1 9.80 -28.90 -0.34
CA ILE A 1 9.80 -27.44 -0.60
C ILE A 1 9.45 -26.82 0.75
N GLY A 2 10.35 -25.99 1.32
CA GLY A 2 10.11 -25.32 2.60
C GLY A 2 8.91 -24.36 2.52
N GLN A 3 8.34 -24.00 3.66
CA GLN A 3 7.27 -23.00 3.74
C GLN A 3 7.83 -21.63 3.28
N LYS A 4 7.14 -20.97 2.35
CA LYS A 4 7.54 -19.64 1.88
C LYS A 4 7.19 -18.57 2.92
N THR A 5 8.05 -17.57 3.03
CA THR A 5 7.86 -16.42 3.93
C THR A 5 7.42 -15.18 3.16
N ALA A 6 6.36 -14.53 3.62
CA ALA A 6 5.88 -13.28 3.08
C ALA A 6 6.03 -12.16 4.12
N LEU A 7 6.57 -11.03 3.70
CA LEU A 7 6.59 -9.79 4.47
C LEU A 7 5.51 -8.84 3.94
N VAL A 8 4.63 -8.37 4.81
CA VAL A 8 3.56 -7.43 4.45
C VAL A 8 3.74 -6.14 5.22
N THR A 9 3.97 -5.03 4.53
CA THR A 9 3.98 -3.71 5.18
C THR A 9 2.58 -3.09 5.14
N GLY A 10 2.21 -2.32 6.16
CA GLY A 10 0.82 -1.88 6.34
C GLY A 10 -0.11 -3.04 6.70
N ALA A 11 0.42 -4.06 7.40
CA ALA A 11 -0.24 -5.32 7.70
C ALA A 11 -1.52 -5.18 8.54
N ALA A 12 -1.57 -4.19 9.43
CA ALA A 12 -2.73 -3.91 10.28
C ALA A 12 -3.75 -2.96 9.63
N GLY A 13 -3.45 -2.46 8.42
CA GLY A 13 -4.34 -1.62 7.63
C GLY A 13 -5.50 -2.41 7.00
N PHE A 14 -6.36 -1.70 6.28
CA PHE A 14 -7.51 -2.31 5.59
C PHE A 14 -7.07 -3.41 4.61
N ILE A 15 -6.38 -3.05 3.54
CA ILE A 15 -6.01 -3.99 2.47
C ILE A 15 -4.96 -4.98 2.98
N GLY A 16 -3.92 -4.50 3.69
CA GLY A 16 -2.83 -5.33 4.19
C GLY A 16 -3.31 -6.47 5.09
N SER A 17 -4.30 -6.21 5.95
CA SER A 17 -4.85 -7.25 6.82
C SER A 17 -5.60 -8.35 6.05
N HIS A 18 -6.30 -8.02 4.95
CA HIS A 18 -6.92 -9.03 4.09
C HIS A 18 -5.86 -9.89 3.40
N ILE A 19 -4.78 -9.27 2.93
CA ILE A 19 -3.65 -9.97 2.32
C ILE A 19 -3.00 -10.90 3.34
N CYS A 20 -2.74 -10.45 4.57
CA CYS A 20 -2.19 -11.29 5.62
C CYS A 20 -3.04 -12.53 5.88
N HIS A 21 -4.36 -12.37 6.05
CA HIS A 21 -5.27 -13.50 6.23
C HIS A 21 -5.24 -14.46 5.05
N ARG A 22 -5.21 -13.95 3.83
CA ARG A 22 -5.17 -14.78 2.63
C ARG A 22 -3.86 -15.57 2.52
N LEU A 23 -2.72 -14.93 2.71
CA LEU A 23 -1.41 -15.59 2.66
C LEU A 23 -1.27 -16.68 3.72
N ILE A 24 -1.74 -16.43 4.95
CA ILE A 24 -1.78 -17.45 6.01
C ILE A 24 -2.63 -18.66 5.57
N SER A 25 -3.82 -18.40 5.00
CA SER A 25 -4.70 -19.45 4.47
C SER A 25 -4.06 -20.24 3.34
N ASP A 26 -3.22 -19.59 2.53
CA ASP A 26 -2.48 -20.21 1.43
C ASP A 26 -1.17 -20.91 1.90
N GLY A 27 -0.92 -20.94 3.22
CA GLY A 27 0.17 -21.69 3.83
C GLY A 27 1.51 -20.95 3.92
N TYR A 28 1.53 -19.63 3.72
CA TYR A 28 2.75 -18.84 3.94
C TYR A 28 3.03 -18.62 5.43
N SER A 29 4.31 -18.52 5.79
CA SER A 29 4.74 -17.84 7.01
C SER A 29 4.64 -16.33 6.76
N VAL A 30 3.85 -15.61 7.54
CA VAL A 30 3.59 -14.18 7.29
C VAL A 30 4.07 -13.34 8.44
N VAL A 31 4.93 -12.35 8.13
CA VAL A 31 5.38 -11.33 9.07
C VAL A 31 4.85 -9.98 8.59
N GLY A 32 4.36 -9.16 9.50
CA GLY A 32 3.86 -7.82 9.21
C GLY A 32 4.79 -6.73 9.75
N ILE A 33 4.88 -5.61 9.02
CA ILE A 33 5.40 -4.34 9.55
C ILE A 33 4.27 -3.32 9.49
N ASP A 34 3.99 -2.64 10.61
CA ASP A 34 3.01 -1.56 10.69
C ASP A 34 3.37 -0.65 11.88
N ASN A 35 3.27 0.66 11.73
CA ASN A 35 3.51 1.62 12.81
C ASN A 35 2.22 1.94 13.60
N LEU A 36 1.10 1.32 13.22
CA LEU A 36 -0.23 1.48 13.82
C LEU A 36 -0.77 2.92 13.82
N SER A 37 -0.25 3.79 12.94
CA SER A 37 -0.75 5.16 12.80
C SER A 37 -2.20 5.22 12.31
N SER A 38 -2.59 4.27 11.45
CA SER A 38 -3.98 4.07 10.98
C SER A 38 -4.41 2.60 11.06
N GLY A 39 -3.48 1.67 11.10
CA GLY A 39 -3.70 0.25 11.28
C GLY A 39 -4.25 -0.09 12.67
N LYS A 40 -5.03 -1.17 12.76
CA LYS A 40 -5.66 -1.62 14.01
C LYS A 40 -5.25 -3.06 14.31
N LEU A 41 -4.77 -3.34 15.52
CA LEU A 41 -4.42 -4.70 15.96
C LEU A 41 -5.59 -5.69 15.83
N SER A 42 -6.83 -5.20 15.94
CA SER A 42 -8.04 -6.01 15.75
C SER A 42 -8.22 -6.52 14.30
N ASN A 43 -7.49 -5.99 13.34
CA ASN A 43 -7.57 -6.42 11.94
C ASN A 43 -6.72 -7.67 11.64
N ILE A 44 -5.76 -7.98 12.49
CA ILE A 44 -4.82 -9.10 12.31
C ILE A 44 -5.14 -10.26 13.26
N PRO A 45 -4.78 -11.51 12.89
CA PRO A 45 -5.03 -12.67 13.74
C PRO A 45 -4.29 -12.60 15.08
N ALA A 46 -4.86 -13.22 16.11
CA ALA A 46 -4.14 -13.39 17.38
C ALA A 46 -2.87 -14.24 17.16
N GLY A 47 -1.75 -13.81 17.76
CA GLY A 47 -0.46 -14.48 17.61
C GLY A 47 0.26 -14.21 16.28
N PHE A 48 -0.24 -13.28 15.48
CA PHE A 48 0.44 -12.82 14.25
C PHE A 48 1.77 -12.14 14.58
N ASP A 49 2.84 -12.46 13.86
CA ASP A 49 4.14 -11.79 14.00
C ASP A 49 4.07 -10.39 13.39
N LEU A 50 3.76 -9.39 14.23
CA LEU A 50 3.75 -7.99 13.85
C LEU A 50 4.95 -7.26 14.44
N ARG A 51 5.78 -6.72 13.57
CA ARG A 51 6.88 -5.82 13.92
C ARG A 51 6.34 -4.38 13.90
N ASN A 52 6.21 -3.79 15.09
CA ASN A 52 5.76 -2.39 15.19
C ASN A 52 6.93 -1.46 14.87
N ALA A 53 6.98 -0.99 13.63
CA ALA A 53 8.03 -0.11 13.12
C ALA A 53 7.51 0.85 12.05
N ASP A 54 8.07 2.05 12.01
CA ASP A 54 7.86 2.99 10.91
C ASP A 54 8.85 2.69 9.79
N LEU A 55 8.40 2.74 8.53
CA LEU A 55 9.26 2.44 7.38
C LEU A 55 10.47 3.38 7.27
N ARG A 56 10.40 4.56 7.86
CA ARG A 56 11.51 5.53 7.90
C ARG A 56 12.61 5.15 8.88
N ASP A 57 12.29 4.25 9.82
CA ASP A 57 13.25 3.80 10.84
C ASP A 57 14.28 2.85 10.21
N PRO A 58 15.60 3.08 10.42
CA PRO A 58 16.65 2.16 9.96
C PRO A 58 16.48 0.70 10.41
N ILE A 59 15.81 0.45 11.53
CA ILE A 59 15.52 -0.91 12.04
C ILE A 59 14.78 -1.78 11.01
N VAL A 60 14.04 -1.15 10.08
CA VAL A 60 13.31 -1.88 9.02
C VAL A 60 14.26 -2.70 8.16
N ARG A 61 15.46 -2.20 7.87
CA ARG A 61 16.47 -2.96 7.10
C ARG A 61 16.90 -4.21 7.84
N GLU A 62 17.13 -4.11 9.15
CA GLU A 62 17.52 -5.23 9.99
C GLU A 62 16.40 -6.27 10.06
N ILE A 63 15.15 -5.83 10.22
CA ILE A 63 13.97 -6.70 10.21
C ILE A 63 13.87 -7.47 8.89
N VAL A 64 14.05 -6.80 7.76
CA VAL A 64 13.98 -7.45 6.42
C VAL A 64 15.07 -8.49 6.26
N VAL A 65 16.30 -8.17 6.68
CA VAL A 65 17.44 -9.11 6.63
C VAL A 65 17.24 -10.28 7.59
N GLU A 66 16.68 -10.07 8.79
CA GLU A 66 16.35 -11.15 9.75
C GLU A 66 15.30 -12.11 9.17
N ILE A 67 14.23 -11.58 8.55
CA ILE A 67 13.10 -12.37 8.06
C ILE A 67 13.46 -13.17 6.81
N GLN A 68 14.33 -12.66 5.94
CA GLN A 68 14.66 -13.30 4.66
C GLN A 68 13.40 -13.66 3.84
N PRO A 69 12.50 -12.71 3.54
CA PRO A 69 11.25 -13.03 2.86
C PRO A 69 11.47 -13.57 1.44
N ASP A 70 10.55 -14.42 0.97
CA ASP A 70 10.45 -14.82 -0.45
C ASP A 70 9.68 -13.78 -1.25
N VAL A 71 8.73 -13.10 -0.60
CA VAL A 71 7.94 -12.04 -1.21
C VAL A 71 7.69 -10.91 -0.21
N VAL A 72 7.82 -9.68 -0.69
CA VAL A 72 7.44 -8.47 0.02
C VAL A 72 6.20 -7.86 -0.66
N LEU A 73 5.12 -7.69 0.10
CA LEU A 73 3.93 -6.99 -0.35
C LEU A 73 3.89 -5.62 0.36
N HIS A 74 4.18 -4.57 -0.39
CA HIS A 74 4.40 -3.24 0.17
C HIS A 74 3.16 -2.35 0.03
N LEU A 75 2.37 -2.27 1.13
CA LEU A 75 1.13 -1.48 1.20
C LEU A 75 1.22 -0.29 2.15
N ALA A 76 2.19 -0.26 3.07
CA ALA A 76 2.33 0.87 3.99
C ALA A 76 2.56 2.17 3.22
N ALA A 77 1.74 3.17 3.50
CA ALA A 77 1.83 4.48 2.86
C ALA A 77 1.04 5.52 3.67
N GLN A 78 1.44 6.79 3.56
CA GLN A 78 0.52 7.90 3.74
C GLN A 78 -0.42 7.88 2.53
N MET A 79 -1.73 7.73 2.73
CA MET A 79 -2.70 7.47 1.64
C MET A 79 -3.64 8.64 1.34
N SER A 80 -3.63 9.67 2.20
CA SER A 80 -4.54 10.80 2.07
C SER A 80 -4.04 11.83 1.08
N VAL A 81 -4.78 12.02 -0.01
CA VAL A 81 -4.50 13.09 -0.98
C VAL A 81 -4.56 14.47 -0.31
N ALA A 82 -5.54 14.69 0.58
CA ALA A 82 -5.68 15.95 1.29
C ALA A 82 -4.51 16.21 2.26
N VAL A 83 -4.02 15.20 2.96
CA VAL A 83 -2.81 15.32 3.81
C VAL A 83 -1.59 15.59 2.94
N SER A 84 -1.42 14.87 1.82
CA SER A 84 -0.28 15.09 0.92
C SER A 84 -0.19 16.52 0.39
N ALA A 85 -1.35 17.14 0.11
CA ALA A 85 -1.39 18.53 -0.35
C ALA A 85 -1.01 19.55 0.74
N ARG A 86 -1.32 19.25 2.01
CA ARG A 86 -0.94 20.11 3.15
C ARG A 86 0.49 19.89 3.61
N GLU A 87 0.95 18.64 3.56
CA GLU A 87 2.23 18.20 4.12
C GLU A 87 3.01 17.35 3.10
N PRO A 88 3.40 17.94 1.95
CA PRO A 88 4.03 17.18 0.87
C PRO A 88 5.39 16.58 1.27
N LEU A 89 6.11 17.21 2.19
CA LEU A 89 7.36 16.64 2.70
C LEU A 89 7.13 15.38 3.52
N LEU A 90 6.08 15.35 4.35
CA LEU A 90 5.70 14.16 5.11
C LEU A 90 5.27 13.03 4.17
N ASP A 91 4.50 13.34 3.13
CA ASP A 91 4.08 12.36 2.11
C ASP A 91 5.29 11.74 1.41
N ALA A 92 6.22 12.56 0.94
CA ALA A 92 7.44 12.09 0.28
C ALA A 92 8.34 11.27 1.23
N ASP A 93 8.47 11.71 2.48
CA ASP A 93 9.28 11.03 3.49
C ASP A 93 8.73 9.62 3.79
N ILE A 94 7.43 9.50 3.99
CA ILE A 94 6.80 8.19 4.24
C ILE A 94 6.80 7.32 2.98
N ASN A 95 6.29 7.85 1.86
CA ASN A 95 6.00 7.04 0.68
C ASN A 95 7.23 6.77 -0.17
N VAL A 96 8.16 7.70 -0.26
CA VAL A 96 9.37 7.53 -1.08
C VAL A 96 10.55 7.09 -0.21
N VAL A 97 10.93 7.89 0.79
CA VAL A 97 12.11 7.58 1.61
C VAL A 97 11.90 6.30 2.42
N GLY A 98 10.72 6.12 3.02
CA GLY A 98 10.36 4.88 3.73
C GLY A 98 10.40 3.65 2.83
N THR A 99 9.91 3.77 1.58
CA THR A 99 10.00 2.67 0.61
C THR A 99 11.42 2.37 0.19
N LEU A 100 12.24 3.39 -0.04
CA LEU A 100 13.66 3.20 -0.35
C LEU A 100 14.40 2.53 0.82
N ASN A 101 14.07 2.88 2.06
CA ASN A 101 14.62 2.22 3.24
C ASN A 101 14.27 0.72 3.27
N LEU A 102 13.03 0.35 2.94
CA LEU A 102 12.60 -1.04 2.79
C LEU A 102 13.36 -1.77 1.65
N LEU A 103 13.51 -1.11 0.49
CA LEU A 103 14.23 -1.65 -0.66
C LEU A 103 15.72 -1.88 -0.36
N GLU A 104 16.36 -1.00 0.42
CA GLU A 104 17.74 -1.20 0.86
C GLU A 104 17.86 -2.41 1.80
N GLY A 105 16.84 -2.69 2.62
CA GLY A 105 16.77 -3.95 3.39
C GLY A 105 16.69 -5.18 2.49
N VAL A 106 15.85 -5.13 1.45
CA VAL A 106 15.74 -6.23 0.46
C VAL A 106 17.05 -6.41 -0.31
N ARG A 107 17.68 -5.31 -0.73
CA ARG A 107 18.97 -5.34 -1.44
C ARG A 107 20.09 -5.92 -0.61
N ALA A 108 20.03 -5.81 0.72
CA ALA A 108 21.03 -6.35 1.63
C ALA A 108 20.90 -7.87 1.85
N ILE A 109 19.85 -8.50 1.34
CA ILE A 109 19.71 -9.96 1.35
C ILE A 109 20.62 -10.57 0.29
N GLU A 110 21.56 -11.39 0.73
CA GLU A 110 22.47 -12.12 -0.17
C GLU A 110 21.84 -13.45 -0.63
N ASP A 111 22.22 -13.92 -1.80
CA ASP A 111 21.90 -15.25 -2.35
C ASP A 111 20.39 -15.61 -2.42
N LYS A 112 19.50 -14.62 -2.38
CA LYS A 112 18.06 -14.85 -2.46
C LYS A 112 17.37 -13.84 -3.38
N ASN A 113 16.64 -14.36 -4.36
CA ASN A 113 15.77 -13.53 -5.18
C ASN A 113 14.44 -13.26 -4.46
N VAL A 114 14.24 -12.04 -4.03
CA VAL A 114 13.02 -11.59 -3.34
C VAL A 114 12.08 -10.96 -4.36
N LYS A 115 10.82 -11.45 -4.41
CA LYS A 115 9.77 -10.78 -5.18
C LYS A 115 9.23 -9.57 -4.43
N PHE A 116 9.33 -8.39 -5.01
CA PHE A 116 8.78 -7.16 -4.45
C PHE A 116 7.52 -6.72 -5.19
N VAL A 117 6.39 -6.63 -4.48
CA VAL A 117 5.11 -6.19 -5.04
C VAL A 117 4.75 -4.84 -4.43
N HIS A 118 4.79 -3.79 -5.26
CA HIS A 118 4.40 -2.44 -4.84
C HIS A 118 2.92 -2.17 -5.15
N PHE A 119 2.19 -1.71 -4.15
CA PHE A 119 0.81 -1.26 -4.32
C PHE A 119 0.78 0.24 -4.58
N SER A 120 0.55 0.58 -5.83
CA SER A 120 0.39 1.93 -6.34
C SER A 120 -1.10 2.30 -6.43
N SER A 121 -1.44 3.39 -7.11
CA SER A 121 -2.79 3.93 -7.15
C SER A 121 -3.24 4.23 -8.58
N GLY A 122 -4.03 3.34 -9.18
CA GLY A 122 -4.66 3.58 -10.48
C GLY A 122 -5.61 4.78 -10.47
N GLY A 123 -6.27 5.03 -9.34
CA GLY A 123 -7.16 6.18 -9.19
C GLY A 123 -6.47 7.55 -9.17
N THR A 124 -5.13 7.63 -9.10
CA THR A 124 -4.44 8.92 -8.96
C THR A 124 -3.26 9.13 -9.89
N VAL A 125 -2.53 8.08 -10.29
CA VAL A 125 -1.29 8.24 -11.09
C VAL A 125 -1.55 8.66 -12.53
N TYR A 126 -2.72 8.34 -13.09
CA TYR A 126 -3.10 8.73 -14.45
C TYR A 126 -3.63 10.16 -14.54
N GLY A 127 -3.97 10.79 -13.41
CA GLY A 127 -4.60 12.10 -13.39
C GLY A 127 -5.99 12.11 -14.04
N GLU A 128 -6.17 12.88 -15.09
CA GLU A 128 -7.39 12.93 -15.91
C GLU A 128 -7.11 12.26 -17.26
N PRO A 129 -7.29 10.95 -17.39
CA PRO A 129 -7.00 10.23 -18.62
C PRO A 129 -8.00 10.63 -19.72
N THR A 130 -7.49 10.79 -20.94
CA THR A 130 -8.31 11.16 -22.11
C THR A 130 -9.09 9.99 -22.69
N CYS A 131 -8.72 8.74 -22.32
CA CYS A 131 -9.36 7.51 -22.78
C CYS A 131 -9.76 6.67 -21.56
N LEU A 132 -11.00 6.24 -21.49
CA LEU A 132 -11.54 5.40 -20.42
C LEU A 132 -12.15 4.11 -21.00
N PRO A 133 -11.96 2.95 -20.35
CA PRO A 133 -11.10 2.76 -19.17
C PRO A 133 -9.61 2.97 -19.51
N ALA A 134 -8.85 3.53 -18.56
CA ALA A 134 -7.40 3.65 -18.71
C ALA A 134 -6.74 2.28 -18.54
N ASP A 135 -5.88 1.91 -19.49
CA ASP A 135 -5.04 0.72 -19.39
C ASP A 135 -3.66 1.07 -18.78
N GLU A 136 -2.82 0.04 -18.57
CA GLU A 136 -1.51 0.22 -17.95
C GLU A 136 -0.53 1.01 -18.83
N ALA A 137 -0.79 1.13 -20.14
CA ALA A 137 0.01 1.90 -21.09
C ALA A 137 -0.42 3.38 -21.16
N ALA A 138 -1.54 3.74 -20.54
CA ALA A 138 -2.01 5.12 -20.51
C ALA A 138 -0.95 6.06 -19.90
N PRO A 139 -0.77 7.28 -20.45
CA PRO A 139 0.17 8.24 -19.90
C PRO A 139 -0.12 8.56 -18.43
N VAL A 140 0.92 8.55 -17.61
CA VAL A 140 0.81 8.93 -16.19
C VAL A 140 0.98 10.44 -16.03
N HIS A 141 0.05 11.07 -15.31
CA HIS A 141 0.04 12.52 -15.09
C HIS A 141 -0.44 12.84 -13.67
N PRO A 142 0.41 12.64 -12.64
CA PRO A 142 0.00 12.82 -11.25
C PRO A 142 -0.40 14.27 -10.96
N LEU A 143 -1.55 14.47 -10.31
CA LEU A 143 -2.11 15.78 -9.98
C LEU A 143 -2.04 16.09 -8.47
N SER A 144 -1.41 15.24 -7.68
CA SER A 144 -1.23 15.45 -6.23
C SER A 144 0.14 14.96 -5.77
N PRO A 145 0.66 15.47 -4.64
CA PRO A 145 1.89 14.94 -4.06
C PRO A 145 1.82 13.44 -3.78
N TYR A 146 0.68 12.94 -3.29
CA TYR A 146 0.45 11.50 -3.12
C TYR A 146 0.61 10.71 -4.42
N ALA A 147 0.00 11.16 -5.51
CA ALA A 147 0.14 10.52 -6.81
C ALA A 147 1.60 10.55 -7.30
N ALA A 148 2.28 11.68 -7.10
CA ALA A 148 3.68 11.85 -7.45
C ALA A 148 4.59 10.92 -6.64
N SER A 149 4.38 10.77 -5.33
CA SER A 149 5.16 9.87 -4.48
C SER A 149 4.94 8.41 -4.85
N LYS A 150 3.71 7.98 -5.17
CA LYS A 150 3.43 6.62 -5.65
C LYS A 150 4.13 6.35 -6.99
N LEU A 151 4.06 7.28 -7.94
CA LEU A 151 4.73 7.17 -9.24
C LEU A 151 6.27 7.20 -9.11
N ALA A 152 6.81 7.98 -8.17
CA ALA A 152 8.25 8.00 -7.91
C ALA A 152 8.76 6.60 -7.55
N VAL A 153 8.07 5.86 -6.68
CA VAL A 153 8.43 4.48 -6.35
C VAL A 153 8.40 3.58 -7.58
N GLU A 154 7.36 3.68 -8.43
CA GLU A 154 7.30 2.92 -9.69
C GLU A 154 8.53 3.17 -10.57
N THR A 155 9.08 4.40 -10.52
CA THR A 155 10.29 4.77 -11.28
C THR A 155 11.56 4.19 -10.65
N TYR A 156 11.62 4.04 -9.33
CA TYR A 156 12.77 3.44 -8.64
C TYR A 156 12.87 1.93 -8.86
N LEU A 157 11.77 1.20 -8.96
CA LEU A 157 11.79 -0.27 -9.04
C LEU A 157 12.63 -0.81 -10.23
N PRO A 158 12.49 -0.32 -11.47
CA PRO A 158 13.35 -0.74 -12.57
C PRO A 158 14.83 -0.38 -12.36
N ILE A 159 15.12 0.65 -11.57
CA ILE A 159 16.49 1.01 -11.21
C ILE A 159 17.07 -0.06 -10.27
N TYR A 160 16.31 -0.49 -9.24
CA TYR A 160 16.71 -1.58 -8.35
C TYR A 160 16.84 -2.93 -9.08
N GLU A 161 15.99 -3.21 -10.08
CA GLU A 161 16.17 -4.37 -10.96
C GLU A 161 17.55 -4.34 -11.64
N ARG A 162 17.98 -3.19 -12.18
CA ARG A 162 19.31 -3.04 -12.79
C ARG A 162 20.46 -3.06 -11.78
N LEU A 163 20.25 -2.54 -10.58
CA LEU A 163 21.29 -2.44 -9.55
C LEU A 163 21.57 -3.77 -8.85
N CYS A 164 20.54 -4.57 -8.58
CA CYS A 164 20.65 -5.78 -7.75
C CYS A 164 19.77 -6.96 -8.23
N GLY A 165 19.18 -6.88 -9.42
CA GLY A 165 18.34 -7.96 -9.94
C GLY A 165 17.00 -8.12 -9.24
N LEU A 166 16.46 -7.03 -8.62
CA LEU A 166 15.18 -7.08 -7.92
C LEU A 166 14.06 -7.57 -8.85
N ASP A 167 13.43 -8.69 -8.53
CA ASP A 167 12.18 -9.09 -9.17
C ASP A 167 11.02 -8.26 -8.59
N HIS A 168 10.36 -7.47 -9.42
CA HIS A 168 9.30 -6.57 -8.95
C HIS A 168 8.02 -6.66 -9.78
N SER A 169 6.93 -6.20 -9.18
CA SER A 169 5.66 -5.93 -9.85
C SER A 169 4.99 -4.72 -9.21
N VAL A 170 4.22 -4.00 -10.01
CA VAL A 170 3.39 -2.88 -9.56
C VAL A 170 1.93 -3.23 -9.74
N ILE A 171 1.13 -2.99 -8.71
CA ILE A 171 -0.33 -3.12 -8.74
C ILE A 171 -0.92 -1.73 -8.57
N ARG A 172 -1.50 -1.16 -9.60
CA ARG A 172 -2.23 0.11 -9.56
C ARG A 172 -3.67 -0.17 -9.18
N LEU A 173 -4.00 0.03 -7.91
CA LEU A 173 -5.35 -0.22 -7.39
C LEU A 173 -6.34 0.86 -7.86
N GLY A 174 -7.54 0.45 -8.27
CA GLY A 174 -8.72 1.30 -8.35
C GLY A 174 -9.28 1.62 -6.95
N ASN A 175 -10.58 1.92 -6.86
CA ASN A 175 -11.20 2.21 -5.56
C ASN A 175 -11.56 0.91 -4.83
N VAL A 176 -10.67 0.43 -3.98
CA VAL A 176 -10.89 -0.78 -3.18
C VAL A 176 -11.89 -0.49 -2.06
N TYR A 177 -12.84 -1.38 -1.84
CA TYR A 177 -13.81 -1.30 -0.74
C TYR A 177 -14.03 -2.66 -0.09
N GLY A 178 -14.50 -2.64 1.16
CA GLY A 178 -14.82 -3.88 1.87
C GLY A 178 -14.73 -3.79 3.39
N PRO A 179 -14.87 -4.94 4.08
CA PRO A 179 -14.76 -5.02 5.54
C PRO A 179 -13.43 -4.44 6.04
N ARG A 180 -13.42 -3.85 7.22
CA ARG A 180 -12.27 -3.19 7.87
C ARG A 180 -11.85 -1.84 7.24
N GLN A 181 -12.49 -1.39 6.16
CA GLN A 181 -12.27 -0.03 5.67
C GLN A 181 -12.81 0.98 6.69
N ASP A 182 -11.98 1.97 7.06
CA ASP A 182 -12.40 3.01 8.00
C ASP A 182 -13.27 4.06 7.28
N PRO A 183 -14.55 4.19 7.65
CA PRO A 183 -15.45 5.16 7.02
C PRO A 183 -15.21 6.62 7.46
N HIS A 184 -14.26 6.85 8.37
CA HIS A 184 -13.93 8.20 8.87
C HIS A 184 -12.67 8.80 8.24
N GLY A 185 -11.85 7.98 7.58
CA GLY A 185 -10.67 8.43 6.85
C GLY A 185 -11.01 8.92 5.45
N GLU A 186 -10.05 8.90 4.54
CA GLU A 186 -10.30 9.04 3.09
C GLU A 186 -10.94 7.76 2.54
N ALA A 187 -12.07 7.38 3.15
CA ALA A 187 -12.80 6.20 2.75
C ALA A 187 -13.50 6.47 1.43
N GLY A 188 -13.50 5.48 0.55
CA GLY A 188 -14.35 5.48 -0.62
C GLY A 188 -15.83 5.58 -0.24
N VAL A 189 -16.62 6.12 -1.14
CA VAL A 189 -18.07 6.36 -0.97
C VAL A 189 -18.82 5.14 -0.41
N VAL A 190 -18.42 3.92 -0.79
CA VAL A 190 -19.08 2.67 -0.35
C VAL A 190 -19.06 2.53 1.19
N ALA A 191 -17.89 2.71 1.83
CA ALA A 191 -17.79 2.58 3.29
C ALA A 191 -18.54 3.70 4.02
N ILE A 192 -18.46 4.95 3.50
CA ILE A 192 -19.15 6.11 4.06
C ILE A 192 -20.67 5.91 3.98
N PHE A 193 -21.18 5.52 2.80
CA PHE A 193 -22.62 5.34 2.58
C PHE A 193 -23.15 4.15 3.36
N ALA A 194 -22.45 3.02 3.37
CA ALA A 194 -22.85 1.86 4.17
C ALA A 194 -23.02 2.21 5.65
N LYS A 195 -22.04 2.96 6.22
CA LYS A 195 -22.15 3.42 7.61
C LYS A 195 -23.31 4.37 7.83
N ALA A 196 -23.49 5.36 6.95
CA ALA A 196 -24.58 6.32 7.06
C ALA A 196 -25.95 5.62 6.97
N MET A 197 -26.13 4.67 6.05
CA MET A 197 -27.35 3.90 5.89
C MET A 197 -27.65 3.03 7.12
N LEU A 198 -26.66 2.34 7.66
CA LEU A 198 -26.80 1.54 8.88
C LEU A 198 -27.14 2.41 10.10
N GLY A 199 -26.54 3.60 10.17
CA GLY A 199 -26.79 4.60 11.23
C GLY A 199 -28.03 5.45 11.00
N LYS A 200 -28.81 5.22 9.91
CA LYS A 200 -29.96 6.04 9.51
C LYS A 200 -29.65 7.54 9.43
N SER A 201 -28.41 7.87 9.02
CA SER A 201 -27.96 9.24 8.81
C SER A 201 -28.17 9.67 7.36
N PRO A 202 -28.39 10.94 7.07
CA PRO A 202 -28.51 11.42 5.69
C PRO A 202 -27.24 11.14 4.89
N LEU A 203 -27.40 10.70 3.63
CA LEU A 203 -26.32 10.60 2.68
C LEU A 203 -26.01 12.00 2.12
N LYS A 204 -24.71 12.33 2.04
CA LYS A 204 -24.24 13.58 1.47
C LYS A 204 -23.56 13.29 0.13
N ILE A 205 -24.16 13.77 -0.96
CA ILE A 205 -23.58 13.74 -2.29
C ILE A 205 -22.97 15.12 -2.55
N PHE A 206 -21.73 15.14 -3.02
CA PHE A 206 -21.05 16.35 -3.45
C PHE A 206 -21.21 16.48 -4.98
N GLY A 207 -21.46 17.70 -5.46
CA GLY A 207 -21.77 17.91 -6.87
C GLY A 207 -23.21 17.49 -7.22
N ASP A 208 -23.42 17.12 -8.47
CA ASP A 208 -24.72 16.70 -9.04
C ASP A 208 -24.94 15.16 -9.00
N GLY A 209 -23.96 14.41 -8.52
CA GLY A 209 -24.04 12.96 -8.41
C GLY A 209 -23.74 12.20 -9.70
N THR A 210 -23.20 12.85 -10.72
CA THR A 210 -22.82 12.25 -12.01
C THR A 210 -21.36 11.76 -12.05
N ASP A 211 -20.58 12.03 -11.00
CA ASP A 211 -19.19 11.58 -10.90
C ASP A 211 -19.09 10.06 -10.94
N GLU A 212 -18.28 9.53 -11.84
CA GLU A 212 -17.98 8.10 -11.97
C GLU A 212 -16.62 7.77 -11.35
N ARG A 213 -16.51 6.55 -10.84
CA ARG A 213 -15.25 5.99 -10.28
C ARG A 213 -15.11 4.52 -10.67
N ASP A 214 -13.89 4.07 -10.79
CA ASP A 214 -13.53 2.67 -11.02
C ASP A 214 -13.41 1.92 -9.68
N TYR A 215 -14.06 0.73 -9.57
CA TYR A 215 -14.14 -0.10 -8.37
C TYR A 215 -13.68 -1.54 -8.62
#